data_214a24dbbb787a2666c0cef98209833d
#
_entry.id   214a24dbbb787a2666c0cef98209833d
#
_cell.length_a   1.000
_cell.length_b   1.000
_cell.length_c   1.000
_cell.angle_alpha   90.00
_cell.angle_beta   90.00
_cell.angle_gamma   90.00
#
_symmetry.space_group_name_H-M   'P 1'
#
loop_
_entity.id
_entity.type
_entity.pdbx_description
1 polymer ?
#
loop_
_entity_poly.entity_id
_entity_poly.type
_entity_poly.pdbx_seq_one_letter_code
_entity_poly.pdbx_strand_id
1 'polypeptide(L)'
;MRTAKIEINKKEYLLCFSARVMRDCSERYGNAENIGKALMEGTEAQKMDESFWLLSAMMDAGAKYAKVEGISTPPPLSYDALYDLCGMDDLLDMQTKIFETIADGSERRIETEDEEGKNAETTRQNQMSGGASGTD
;
A
#
# COMPACT_ATOMS: atom_id res chain seq x y z
N MET A 1 -6.00 6.49 -7.20
CA MET A 1 -5.18 5.94 -6.13
C MET A 1 -6.06 5.61 -4.94
N ARG A 2 -5.84 4.45 -4.37
CA ARG A 2 -6.64 4.03 -3.23
C ARG A 2 -5.97 4.34 -1.92
N THR A 3 -6.78 4.51 -0.90
CA THR A 3 -6.30 4.79 0.44
C THR A 3 -6.86 3.77 1.42
N ALA A 4 -6.23 3.67 2.57
CA ALA A 4 -6.71 2.84 3.66
C ALA A 4 -6.64 3.67 4.93
N LYS A 5 -7.21 3.15 6.01
CA LYS A 5 -7.20 3.85 7.28
C LYS A 5 -6.70 2.94 8.37
N ILE A 6 -6.02 3.52 9.34
CA ILE A 6 -5.55 2.80 10.50
C ILE A 6 -5.82 3.63 11.74
N GLU A 7 -6.25 2.96 12.79
CA GLU A 7 -6.51 3.63 14.05
C GLU A 7 -5.33 3.41 14.99
N ILE A 8 -4.77 4.50 15.49
CA ILE A 8 -3.68 4.46 16.47
C ILE A 8 -4.02 5.45 17.56
N ASN A 9 -4.03 4.97 18.79
CA ASN A 9 -4.29 5.82 19.96
C ASN A 9 -5.60 6.58 19.81
N LYS A 10 -6.65 5.87 19.32
CA LYS A 10 -8.00 6.38 19.17
C LYS A 10 -8.15 7.47 18.11
N LYS A 11 -7.15 7.62 17.25
CA LYS A 11 -7.23 8.53 16.10
C LYS A 11 -7.08 7.74 14.83
N GLU A 12 -7.84 8.13 13.81
CA GLU A 12 -7.85 7.44 12.53
C GLU A 12 -6.98 8.19 11.53
N TYR A 13 -5.98 7.51 11.00
CA TYR A 13 -5.02 8.10 10.07
C TYR A 13 -5.22 7.52 8.68
N LEU A 14 -5.02 8.35 7.67
CA LEU A 14 -5.15 7.93 6.28
C LEU A 14 -3.80 7.42 5.79
N LEU A 15 -3.83 6.27 5.12
CA LEU A 15 -2.65 5.68 4.51
C LEU A 15 -2.77 5.73 2.99
N CYS A 16 -1.66 5.90 2.31
CA CYS A 16 -1.64 5.98 0.87
C CYS A 16 -0.35 5.37 0.34
N PHE A 17 -0.46 4.51 -0.68
CA PHE A 17 0.72 3.97 -1.36
C PHE A 17 0.92 4.77 -2.63
N SER A 18 1.47 5.97 -2.46
CA SER A 18 1.65 6.91 -3.55
C SER A 18 2.91 6.58 -4.36
N ALA A 19 3.08 7.28 -5.47
CA ALA A 19 4.28 7.13 -6.29
C ALA A 19 5.54 7.43 -5.48
N ARG A 20 5.46 8.42 -4.59
CA ARG A 20 6.59 8.75 -3.73
C ARG A 20 6.94 7.60 -2.80
N VAL A 21 5.93 6.98 -2.19
CA VAL A 21 6.17 5.82 -1.32
C VAL A 21 6.76 4.67 -2.13
N MET A 22 6.22 4.46 -3.33
CA MET A 22 6.74 3.40 -4.20
C MET A 22 8.22 3.63 -4.53
N ARG A 23 8.58 4.87 -4.84
CA ARG A 23 9.97 5.19 -5.13
C ARG A 23 10.85 4.96 -3.91
N ASP A 24 10.40 5.41 -2.74
CA ASP A 24 11.16 5.24 -1.52
C ASP A 24 11.34 3.77 -1.17
N CYS A 25 10.30 2.98 -1.40
CA CYS A 25 10.38 1.53 -1.20
C CYS A 25 11.36 0.88 -2.17
N SER A 26 11.34 1.34 -3.42
CA SER A 26 12.27 0.82 -4.41
C SER A 26 13.71 1.08 -4.01
N GLU A 27 13.99 2.26 -3.49
CA GLU A 27 15.33 2.60 -3.03
C GLU A 27 15.74 1.80 -1.80
N ARG A 28 14.79 1.55 -0.89
CA ARG A 28 15.10 0.88 0.36
C ARG A 28 15.14 -0.64 0.22
N TYR A 29 14.23 -1.22 -0.55
CA TYR A 29 14.06 -2.68 -0.63
C TYR A 29 14.45 -3.29 -1.96
N GLY A 30 14.48 -2.51 -3.01
CA GLY A 30 14.78 -3.00 -4.35
C GLY A 30 13.54 -3.43 -5.11
N ASN A 31 12.76 -4.36 -4.56
CA ASN A 31 11.53 -4.80 -5.23
C ASN A 31 10.47 -5.19 -4.20
N ALA A 32 9.26 -5.47 -4.70
CA ALA A 32 8.11 -5.72 -3.82
C ALA A 32 8.26 -6.97 -2.98
N GLU A 33 8.94 -7.99 -3.50
CA GLU A 33 9.16 -9.21 -2.72
C GLU A 33 9.96 -8.93 -1.46
N ASN A 34 10.91 -8.02 -1.55
CA ASN A 34 11.74 -7.69 -0.42
C ASN A 34 10.98 -6.94 0.67
N ILE A 35 9.91 -6.25 0.30
CA ILE A 35 9.04 -5.62 1.29
C ILE A 35 8.42 -6.69 2.18
N GLY A 36 7.86 -7.73 1.55
CA GLY A 36 7.27 -8.83 2.31
C GLY A 36 8.28 -9.48 3.24
N LYS A 37 9.49 -9.73 2.73
CA LYS A 37 10.53 -10.33 3.55
C LYS A 37 10.92 -9.44 4.72
N ALA A 38 11.04 -8.14 4.48
CA ALA A 38 11.43 -7.21 5.53
C ALA A 38 10.41 -7.17 6.66
N LEU A 39 9.12 -7.29 6.33
CA LEU A 39 8.07 -7.23 7.33
C LEU A 39 7.86 -8.54 8.08
N MET A 40 8.21 -9.66 7.46
CA MET A 40 7.86 -10.97 8.01
C MET A 40 9.06 -11.81 8.46
N GLU A 41 10.27 -11.44 8.09
CA GLU A 41 11.47 -12.21 8.39
C GLU A 41 12.46 -11.38 9.17
N GLY A 42 13.33 -12.08 9.89
CA GLY A 42 14.35 -11.42 10.69
C GLY A 42 13.97 -11.37 12.16
N THR A 43 14.69 -10.58 12.92
CA THR A 43 14.41 -10.42 14.35
C THR A 43 13.18 -9.55 14.54
N GLU A 44 12.62 -9.61 15.76
CA GLU A 44 11.49 -8.75 16.08
C GLU A 44 11.83 -7.28 15.90
N ALA A 45 13.04 -6.90 16.33
CA ALA A 45 13.47 -5.51 16.19
C ALA A 45 13.52 -5.09 14.72
N GLN A 46 14.04 -5.98 13.86
CA GLN A 46 14.12 -5.68 12.43
C GLN A 46 12.74 -5.54 11.80
N LYS A 47 11.84 -6.46 12.13
CA LYS A 47 10.47 -6.41 11.60
C LYS A 47 9.75 -5.16 12.07
N MET A 48 9.94 -4.78 13.31
CA MET A 48 9.32 -3.57 13.85
C MET A 48 9.85 -2.33 13.14
N ASP A 49 11.17 -2.27 12.95
CA ASP A 49 11.77 -1.12 12.27
C ASP A 49 11.19 -0.91 10.89
N GLU A 50 11.09 -2.01 10.12
CA GLU A 50 10.58 -1.90 8.77
C GLU A 50 9.08 -1.58 8.74
N SER A 51 8.32 -2.18 9.65
CA SER A 51 6.89 -1.92 9.73
C SER A 51 6.62 -0.44 10.06
N PHE A 52 7.34 0.09 11.03
CA PHE A 52 7.14 1.49 11.42
C PHE A 52 7.64 2.46 10.35
N TRP A 53 8.73 2.11 9.68
CA TRP A 53 9.21 2.95 8.58
C TRP A 53 8.17 3.04 7.46
N LEU A 54 7.66 1.88 7.04
CA LEU A 54 6.65 1.84 5.98
C LEU A 54 5.37 2.56 6.39
N LEU A 55 4.91 2.30 7.61
CA LEU A 55 3.69 2.92 8.09
C LEU A 55 3.84 4.45 8.14
N SER A 56 4.97 4.93 8.63
CA SER A 56 5.18 6.38 8.69
C SER A 56 5.22 6.99 7.29
N ALA A 57 5.83 6.31 6.34
CA ALA A 57 5.88 6.78 4.96
C ALA A 57 4.49 6.84 4.34
N MET A 58 3.69 5.79 4.56
CA MET A 58 2.33 5.73 4.03
C MET A 58 1.42 6.76 4.71
N MET A 59 1.63 6.99 6.00
CA MET A 59 0.85 7.96 6.75
C MET A 59 1.16 9.38 6.28
N ASP A 60 2.44 9.66 6.03
CA ASP A 60 2.84 10.95 5.49
C ASP A 60 2.23 11.18 4.11
N ALA A 61 2.26 10.15 3.27
CA ALA A 61 1.66 10.22 1.95
C ALA A 61 0.14 10.41 2.04
N GLY A 62 -0.49 9.75 3.02
CA GLY A 62 -1.92 9.90 3.23
C GLY A 62 -2.29 11.31 3.62
N ALA A 63 -1.48 11.94 4.48
CA ALA A 63 -1.72 13.32 4.88
C ALA A 63 -1.58 14.27 3.69
N LYS A 64 -0.60 14.04 2.84
CA LYS A 64 -0.42 14.86 1.64
C LYS A 64 -1.57 14.69 0.65
N TYR A 65 -2.01 13.45 0.47
CA TYR A 65 -3.17 13.15 -0.37
C TYR A 65 -4.41 13.85 0.17
N ALA A 66 -4.62 13.77 1.49
CA ALA A 66 -5.78 14.40 2.12
C ALA A 66 -5.77 15.90 1.91
N LYS A 67 -4.59 16.50 2.00
CA LYS A 67 -4.47 17.95 1.82
C LYS A 67 -4.87 18.35 0.41
N VAL A 68 -4.43 17.58 -0.59
CA VAL A 68 -4.78 17.86 -1.98
C VAL A 68 -6.27 17.68 -2.22
N GLU A 69 -6.88 16.66 -1.61
CA GLU A 69 -8.28 16.32 -1.85
C GLU A 69 -9.23 17.03 -0.90
N GLY A 70 -8.73 17.82 0.04
CA GLY A 70 -9.59 18.51 0.98
C GLY A 70 -10.21 17.62 2.03
N ILE A 71 -9.53 16.51 2.35
CA ILE A 71 -9.99 15.56 3.36
C ILE A 71 -9.33 15.88 4.69
N SER A 72 -10.09 15.82 5.78
CA SER A 72 -9.55 16.07 7.11
C SER A 72 -8.91 14.79 7.66
N THR A 73 -7.69 14.91 8.19
CA THR A 73 -7.00 13.79 8.82
C THR A 73 -6.03 14.36 9.85
N PRO A 74 -5.74 13.60 10.93
CA PRO A 74 -4.76 14.09 11.91
C PRO A 74 -3.39 14.22 11.26
N PRO A 75 -2.50 15.03 11.86
CA PRO A 75 -1.13 15.09 11.35
C PRO A 75 -0.47 13.71 11.41
N PRO A 76 0.37 13.37 10.43
CA PRO A 76 0.97 12.05 10.41
C PRO A 76 1.94 11.86 11.56
N LEU A 77 1.99 10.64 12.08
CA LEU A 77 2.91 10.29 13.14
C LEU A 77 4.29 9.99 12.54
N SER A 78 5.33 10.44 13.23
CA SER A 78 6.69 10.14 12.81
C SER A 78 7.04 8.69 13.18
N TYR A 79 8.14 8.22 12.62
CA TYR A 79 8.69 6.92 12.96
C TYR A 79 8.89 6.80 14.49
N ASP A 80 9.48 7.81 15.11
CA ASP A 80 9.71 7.77 16.55
C ASP A 80 8.41 7.77 17.34
N ALA A 81 7.44 8.58 16.90
CA ALA A 81 6.15 8.62 17.58
C ALA A 81 5.44 7.28 17.53
N LEU A 82 5.58 6.56 16.40
CA LEU A 82 4.98 5.23 16.30
C LEU A 82 5.57 4.27 17.31
N TYR A 83 6.88 4.33 17.53
CA TYR A 83 7.52 3.49 18.54
C TYR A 83 7.01 3.79 19.93
N ASP A 84 6.72 5.05 20.21
CA ASP A 84 6.26 5.46 21.53
C ASP A 84 4.79 5.16 21.78
N LEU A 85 3.98 5.16 20.74
CA LEU A 85 2.53 5.04 20.90
C LEU A 85 1.98 3.64 20.66
N CYS A 86 2.73 2.78 19.98
CA CYS A 86 2.23 1.47 19.58
C CYS A 86 2.87 0.37 20.40
N GLY A 87 2.09 -0.68 20.69
CA GLY A 87 2.58 -1.85 21.39
C GLY A 87 2.68 -3.04 20.47
N MET A 88 3.08 -4.18 21.03
CA MET A 88 3.22 -5.42 20.27
C MET A 88 1.89 -5.87 19.69
N ASP A 89 0.80 -5.59 20.42
CA ASP A 89 -0.54 -5.96 19.94
C ASP A 89 -0.96 -5.17 18.72
N ASP A 90 -0.37 -3.98 18.52
CA ASP A 90 -0.68 -3.16 17.34
C ASP A 90 0.09 -3.60 16.09
N LEU A 91 1.20 -4.28 16.29
CA LEU A 91 2.13 -4.58 15.20
C LEU A 91 1.48 -5.41 14.09
N LEU A 92 0.73 -6.44 14.47
CA LEU A 92 0.10 -7.31 13.48
C LEU A 92 -0.94 -6.56 12.66
N ASP A 93 -1.72 -5.71 13.32
CA ASP A 93 -2.73 -4.91 12.63
C ASP A 93 -2.06 -3.94 11.66
N MET A 94 -0.95 -3.33 12.06
CA MET A 94 -0.19 -2.46 11.18
C MET A 94 0.31 -3.19 9.95
N GLN A 95 0.88 -4.37 10.14
CA GLN A 95 1.41 -5.14 9.02
C GLN A 95 0.30 -5.50 8.05
N THR A 96 -0.86 -5.88 8.58
CA THR A 96 -2.01 -6.20 7.75
C THR A 96 -2.44 -4.97 6.93
N LYS A 97 -2.51 -3.82 7.56
CA LYS A 97 -2.92 -2.59 6.87
C LYS A 97 -1.90 -2.18 5.82
N ILE A 98 -0.62 -2.35 6.10
CA ILE A 98 0.44 -2.06 5.14
C ILE A 98 0.26 -2.92 3.89
N PHE A 99 0.09 -4.24 4.09
CA PHE A 99 -0.07 -5.16 2.96
C PHE A 99 -1.34 -4.86 2.17
N GLU A 100 -2.43 -4.55 2.85
CA GLU A 100 -3.68 -4.21 2.17
C GLU A 100 -3.52 -2.96 1.31
N THR A 101 -2.83 -1.96 1.84
CA THR A 101 -2.64 -0.70 1.12
C THR A 101 -1.78 -0.91 -0.12
N ILE A 102 -0.73 -1.71 0.00
CA ILE A 102 0.12 -2.03 -1.13
C ILE A 102 -0.64 -2.84 -2.17
N ALA A 103 -1.40 -3.83 -1.73
CA ALA A 103 -2.15 -4.69 -2.63
C ALA A 103 -3.19 -3.90 -3.40
N ASP A 104 -3.91 -3.00 -2.73
CA ASP A 104 -4.92 -2.17 -3.40
C ASP A 104 -4.30 -1.32 -4.50
N GLY A 105 -3.16 -0.71 -4.20
CA GLY A 105 -2.46 0.09 -5.19
C GLY A 105 -2.00 -0.74 -6.38
N SER A 106 -1.49 -1.92 -6.10
CA SER A 106 -1.00 -2.82 -7.13
C SER A 106 -2.14 -3.36 -7.99
N GLU A 107 -3.25 -3.71 -7.35
CA GLU A 107 -4.41 -4.22 -8.06
C GLU A 107 -4.97 -3.21 -9.05
N ARG A 108 -5.06 -1.96 -8.63
CA ARG A 108 -5.56 -0.92 -9.52
C ARG A 108 -4.72 -0.80 -10.78
N ARG A 109 -3.41 -0.89 -10.60
CA ARG A 109 -2.49 -0.80 -11.71
C ARG A 109 -2.65 -1.99 -12.64
N ILE A 110 -2.79 -3.18 -12.07
CA ILE A 110 -2.98 -4.40 -12.84
C ILE A 110 -4.30 -4.35 -13.59
N GLU A 111 -5.36 -3.90 -12.95
CA GLU A 111 -6.66 -3.79 -13.60
C GLU A 111 -6.61 -2.86 -14.80
N THR A 112 -5.92 -1.75 -14.69
CA THR A 112 -5.79 -0.82 -15.80
C THR A 112 -5.07 -1.47 -16.96
N GLU A 113 -4.00 -2.20 -16.70
CA GLU A 113 -3.26 -2.90 -17.73
C GLU A 113 -4.10 -3.99 -18.37
N ASP A 114 -4.85 -4.72 -17.56
CA ASP A 114 -5.71 -5.78 -18.06
C ASP A 114 -6.80 -5.23 -18.96
N GLU A 115 -7.40 -4.11 -18.58
CA GLU A 115 -8.43 -3.51 -19.41
C GLU A 115 -7.90 -3.13 -20.77
N GLU A 116 -6.71 -2.58 -20.81
CA GLU A 116 -6.08 -2.23 -22.07
C GLU A 116 -5.79 -3.49 -22.89
N GLY A 117 -5.28 -4.52 -22.22
CA GLY A 117 -5.01 -5.77 -22.87
C GLY A 117 -6.27 -6.46 -23.38
N LYS A 118 -7.31 -6.44 -22.56
CA LYS A 118 -8.56 -7.07 -22.94
C LYS A 118 -9.22 -6.37 -24.11
N ASN A 119 -9.13 -5.06 -24.13
CA ASN A 119 -9.67 -4.33 -25.27
C ASN A 119 -8.96 -4.71 -26.54
N ALA A 120 -7.73 -5.13 -26.44
CA ALA A 120 -6.97 -5.58 -27.61
C ALA A 120 -7.30 -7.00 -27.98
N GLU A 121 -7.69 -7.82 -27.05
CA GLU A 121 -7.87 -9.25 -27.28
C GLU A 121 -9.29 -9.70 -27.11
N THR A 122 -10.02 -9.16 -26.25
CA THR A 122 -11.30 -9.62 -26.00
C THR A 122 -12.22 -9.26 -26.98
N THR A 123 -11.64 -9.07 -26.79
CA THR A 123 -12.15 -9.37 -27.27
C THR A 123 -11.59 -10.52 -27.54
N ARG A 124 -10.94 -11.08 -27.28
CA ARG A 124 -10.49 -12.27 -27.24
C ARG A 124 -10.99 -13.18 -26.32
N GLN A 125 -11.47 -12.95 -25.62
CA GLN A 125 -11.92 -13.68 -25.02
C GLN A 125 -12.77 -13.67 -24.85
N ASN A 126 -12.62 -12.86 -25.33
CA ASN A 126 -13.18 -12.91 -25.34
C ASN A 126 -13.05 -13.01 -25.78
N GLN A 127 -12.59 -12.72 -25.96
CA GLN A 127 -12.53 -12.90 -26.19
C GLN A 127 -12.36 -13.49 -26.17
N MET A 128 -12.20 -13.84 -26.35
CA MET A 128 -12.22 -14.44 -26.26
C MET A 128 -12.60 -14.79 -26.28
N SER A 129 -12.58 -14.31 -26.30
CA SER A 129 -13.05 -14.59 -26.32
C SER A 129 -13.30 -14.49 -26.67
N GLY A 130 -12.99 -14.12 -27.02
CA GLY A 130 -13.43 -14.01 -27.30
C GLY A 130 -13.32 -13.92 -27.58
N GLY A 131 -13.08 -13.83 -27.96
CA GLY A 131 -13.28 -13.84 -28.14
C GLY A 131 -13.08 -13.92 -28.32
N ALA A 132 -12.97 -13.82 -28.64
CA ALA A 132 -13.10 -14.03 -28.70
C ALA A 132 -13.04 -14.08 -28.87
N SER A 133 -12.93 -13.92 -29.23
CA SER A 133 -13.13 -14.10 -29.26
C SER A 133 -13.06 -14.03 -29.40
N GLY A 134 -12.68 -13.90 -29.76
CA GLY A 134 -12.97 -13.89 -29.74
C GLY A 134 -12.83 -13.92 -29.99
N THR A 135 -12.75 -13.78 -30.48
CA THR A 135 -12.86 -13.99 -30.49
C THR A 135 -12.92 -14.30 -30.51
N ASP A 136 -12.88 -14.11 -30.75
CA ASP A 136 -13.11 -14.49 -30.53
C ASP A 136 -13.33 -14.85 -30.43
#